data_6c70231100fb25da4e8ada745fb4fe2b
#
_entry.id   6c70231100fb25da4e8ada745fb4fe2b
#
_cell.length_a   1.000
_cell.length_b   1.000
_cell.length_c   1.000
_cell.angle_alpha   90.00
_cell.angle_beta   90.00
_cell.angle_gamma   90.00
#
_symmetry.space_group_name_H-M   'P 1'
#
loop_
_entity.id
_entity.type
_entity.pdbx_description
1 polymer ?
#
loop_
_entity_poly.entity_id
_entity_poly.type
_entity_poly.pdbx_seq_one_letter_code
_entity_poly.pdbx_strand_id
1 'polypeptide(L)'
;MPFVRIDALRADAERLDALGRAVHDALVETIGFPPNDRFQVLTSHDGTSGMLRYDDYLGVPRDDGIVYVALTMRSGRTPAQKQALYRRIAELAEEYAGTEPRNVVITLTENGSADWSFGHGVAQYVEG
;
A
#
# COMPACT_ATOMS: atom_id res chain seq x y z
N MET A 1 1.59 13.13 1.13
CA MET A 1 1.32 12.48 -0.18
C MET A 1 1.83 11.05 -0.17
N PRO A 2 0.96 10.07 -0.27
CA PRO A 2 1.38 8.71 -0.51
C PRO A 2 1.23 8.34 -1.98
N PHE A 3 2.18 7.57 -2.51
CA PHE A 3 2.02 6.85 -3.76
C PHE A 3 1.99 5.35 -3.41
N VAL A 4 0.98 4.63 -3.89
CA VAL A 4 0.72 3.25 -3.48
C VAL A 4 0.69 2.35 -4.69
N ARG A 5 1.43 1.23 -4.62
CA ARG A 5 1.31 0.13 -5.57
C ARG A 5 0.86 -1.11 -4.81
N ILE A 6 -0.16 -1.77 -5.33
CA ILE A 6 -0.66 -3.03 -4.75
C ILE A 6 -0.62 -4.10 -5.82
N ASP A 7 -0.01 -5.23 -5.49
CA ASP A 7 0.10 -6.39 -6.37
C ASP A 7 -0.51 -7.60 -5.67
N ALA A 8 -1.38 -8.34 -6.37
CA ALA A 8 -2.03 -9.53 -5.85
C ALA A 8 -2.13 -10.60 -6.95
N LEU A 9 -2.31 -11.87 -6.55
CA LEU A 9 -2.48 -12.98 -7.47
C LEU A 9 -3.97 -13.16 -7.81
N ARG A 10 -4.28 -13.26 -9.10
CA ARG A 10 -5.60 -13.62 -9.60
C ARG A 10 -6.74 -12.86 -8.93
N ALA A 11 -6.53 -11.57 -8.70
CA ALA A 11 -7.52 -10.71 -8.08
C ALA A 11 -8.40 -10.06 -9.16
N ASP A 12 -9.71 -10.07 -8.96
CA ASP A 12 -10.63 -9.33 -9.82
C ASP A 12 -10.64 -7.84 -9.47
N ALA A 13 -11.33 -7.05 -10.27
CA ALA A 13 -11.39 -5.60 -10.08
C ALA A 13 -12.00 -5.22 -8.73
N GLU A 14 -13.02 -5.98 -8.28
CA GLU A 14 -13.67 -5.72 -7.00
C GLU A 14 -12.72 -5.92 -5.82
N ARG A 15 -11.94 -7.01 -5.84
CA ARG A 15 -10.96 -7.29 -4.79
C ARG A 15 -9.83 -6.26 -4.80
N LEU A 16 -9.33 -5.90 -5.98
CA LEU A 16 -8.28 -4.88 -6.09
C LEU A 16 -8.78 -3.53 -5.55
N ASP A 17 -10.00 -3.14 -5.89
CA ASP A 17 -10.58 -1.90 -5.37
C ASP A 17 -10.72 -1.95 -3.84
N ALA A 18 -11.16 -3.08 -3.30
CA ALA A 18 -11.28 -3.26 -1.84
C ALA A 18 -9.93 -3.13 -1.14
N LEU A 19 -8.87 -3.72 -1.71
CA LEU A 19 -7.51 -3.58 -1.19
C LEU A 19 -7.03 -2.13 -1.26
N GLY A 20 -7.31 -1.44 -2.36
CA GLY A 20 -6.98 -0.02 -2.52
C GLY A 20 -7.67 0.84 -1.47
N ARG A 21 -8.95 0.59 -1.21
CA ARG A 21 -9.70 1.30 -0.16
C ARG A 21 -9.13 1.01 1.23
N ALA A 22 -8.75 -0.23 1.49
CA ALA A 22 -8.17 -0.62 2.78
C ALA A 22 -6.90 0.18 3.07
N VAL A 23 -5.99 0.25 2.10
CA VAL A 23 -4.73 1.00 2.25
C VAL A 23 -5.02 2.49 2.39
N HIS A 24 -5.92 3.04 1.58
CA HIS A 24 -6.26 4.45 1.64
C HIS A 24 -6.87 4.84 2.99
N ASP A 25 -7.83 4.08 3.48
CA ASP A 25 -8.47 4.35 4.77
C ASP A 25 -7.48 4.25 5.92
N ALA A 26 -6.57 3.27 5.87
CA ALA A 26 -5.52 3.15 6.88
C ALA A 26 -4.58 4.36 6.89
N LEU A 27 -4.20 4.89 5.72
CA LEU A 27 -3.37 6.08 5.60
C LEU A 27 -4.07 7.32 6.15
N VAL A 28 -5.36 7.48 5.86
CA VAL A 28 -6.15 8.60 6.40
C VAL A 28 -6.25 8.50 7.91
N GLU A 29 -6.59 7.32 8.44
CA GLU A 29 -6.80 7.12 9.89
C GLU A 29 -5.52 7.25 10.70
N THR A 30 -4.41 6.67 10.26
CA THR A 30 -3.19 6.55 11.08
C THR A 30 -2.15 7.63 10.82
N ILE A 31 -2.07 8.14 9.59
CA ILE A 31 -1.09 9.16 9.19
C ILE A 31 -1.73 10.53 9.06
N GLY A 32 -3.04 10.58 8.78
CA GLY A 32 -3.78 11.84 8.69
C GLY A 32 -3.76 12.47 7.30
N PHE A 33 -3.52 11.70 6.26
CA PHE A 33 -3.62 12.23 4.90
C PHE A 33 -5.06 12.67 4.58
N PRO A 34 -5.23 13.75 3.80
CA PRO A 34 -6.57 14.13 3.35
C PRO A 34 -7.23 13.03 2.53
N PRO A 35 -8.56 12.85 2.65
CA PRO A 35 -9.26 11.77 1.89
C PRO A 35 -9.13 11.88 0.36
N ASN A 36 -8.86 13.07 -0.18
CA ASN A 36 -8.67 13.26 -1.62
C ASN A 36 -7.22 13.10 -2.07
N ASP A 37 -6.32 12.74 -1.16
CA ASP A 37 -4.90 12.48 -1.46
C ASP A 37 -4.72 10.99 -1.73
N ARG A 38 -5.15 10.54 -2.91
CA ARG A 38 -5.20 9.13 -3.26
C ARG A 38 -4.60 8.88 -4.63
N PHE A 39 -3.40 8.29 -4.64
CA PHE A 39 -2.68 7.94 -5.87
C PHE A 39 -2.26 6.49 -5.78
N GLN A 40 -2.88 5.64 -6.58
CA GLN A 40 -2.73 4.19 -6.48
C GLN A 40 -2.61 3.55 -7.85
N VAL A 41 -1.78 2.50 -7.92
CA VAL A 41 -1.72 1.56 -9.05
C VAL A 41 -2.02 0.18 -8.49
N LEU A 42 -3.04 -0.48 -9.02
CA LEU A 42 -3.50 -1.78 -8.55
C LEU A 42 -3.32 -2.79 -9.68
N THR A 43 -2.57 -3.86 -9.42
CA THR A 43 -2.22 -4.83 -10.46
C THR A 43 -2.50 -6.26 -10.01
N SER A 44 -3.20 -7.01 -10.85
CA SER A 44 -3.41 -8.45 -10.68
C SER A 44 -2.41 -9.22 -11.52
N HIS A 45 -1.90 -10.32 -10.97
CA HIS A 45 -1.00 -11.26 -11.64
C HIS A 45 -1.72 -12.60 -11.78
N ASP A 46 -1.51 -13.31 -12.89
CA ASP A 46 -2.23 -14.56 -13.17
C ASP A 46 -1.69 -15.78 -12.40
N GLY A 47 -0.56 -15.64 -11.75
CA GLY A 47 0.03 -16.69 -10.93
C GLY A 47 0.83 -17.72 -11.72
N THR A 48 0.69 -17.80 -13.03
CA THR A 48 1.44 -18.74 -13.85
C THR A 48 2.52 -18.06 -14.66
N SER A 49 2.21 -16.92 -15.26
CA SER A 49 3.16 -16.09 -16.02
C SER A 49 3.35 -14.71 -15.40
N GLY A 50 2.60 -14.36 -14.37
CA GLY A 50 2.62 -13.04 -13.74
C GLY A 50 3.83 -12.72 -12.90
N MET A 51 4.72 -13.68 -12.68
CA MET A 51 6.02 -13.47 -12.05
C MET A 51 5.96 -12.87 -10.64
N LEU A 52 4.87 -13.11 -9.90
CA LEU A 52 4.78 -12.75 -8.48
C LEU A 52 5.18 -13.95 -7.64
N ARG A 53 6.15 -13.78 -6.75
CA ARG A 53 6.69 -14.85 -5.92
C ARG A 53 6.68 -14.43 -4.46
N TYR A 54 6.54 -15.41 -3.57
CA TYR A 54 6.55 -15.22 -2.12
C TYR A 54 7.22 -16.40 -1.44
N ASP A 55 7.57 -16.23 -0.18
CA ASP A 55 8.19 -17.25 0.66
C ASP A 55 7.70 -17.07 2.10
N ASP A 56 8.13 -17.96 3.00
CA ASP A 56 7.70 -17.98 4.41
C ASP A 56 8.74 -17.36 5.37
N TYR A 57 9.54 -16.45 4.89
CA TYR A 57 10.55 -15.76 5.68
C TYR A 57 9.97 -15.23 7.01
N LEU A 58 10.73 -15.38 8.09
CA LEU A 58 10.36 -15.02 9.47
C LEU A 58 9.23 -15.89 10.04
N GLY A 59 9.06 -17.10 9.48
CA GLY A 59 8.08 -18.05 10.01
C GLY A 59 6.62 -17.68 9.78
N VAL A 60 6.35 -16.76 8.86
CA VAL A 60 4.98 -16.40 8.51
C VAL A 60 4.53 -17.26 7.32
N PRO A 61 3.53 -18.16 7.52
CA PRO A 61 3.05 -19.01 6.44
C PRO A 61 2.18 -18.21 5.47
N ARG A 62 2.69 -18.00 4.26
CA ARG A 62 1.98 -17.29 3.20
C ARG A 62 1.43 -18.28 2.17
N ASP A 63 0.45 -17.85 1.40
CA ASP A 63 -0.11 -18.64 0.30
C ASP A 63 -0.46 -17.73 -0.89
N ASP A 64 -1.22 -18.26 -1.86
CA ASP A 64 -1.59 -17.52 -3.06
C ASP A 64 -2.54 -16.34 -2.80
N GLY A 65 -2.99 -16.14 -1.57
CA GLY A 65 -3.68 -14.93 -1.16
C GLY A 65 -2.75 -13.74 -0.92
N ILE A 66 -1.47 -13.88 -1.23
CA ILE A 66 -0.42 -12.86 -1.03
C ILE A 66 -0.81 -11.51 -1.63
N VAL A 67 -0.53 -10.45 -0.88
CA VAL A 67 -0.72 -9.07 -1.31
C VAL A 67 0.55 -8.29 -0.95
N TYR A 68 1.15 -7.66 -1.94
CA TYR A 68 2.26 -6.74 -1.74
C TYR A 68 1.76 -5.31 -1.78
N VAL A 69 2.10 -4.53 -0.76
CA VAL A 69 1.79 -3.10 -0.68
C VAL A 69 3.09 -2.34 -0.62
N ALA A 70 3.39 -1.57 -1.66
CA ALA A 70 4.56 -0.70 -1.70
C ALA A 70 4.10 0.74 -1.56
N LEU A 71 4.59 1.39 -0.51
CA LEU A 71 4.22 2.77 -0.17
C LEU A 71 5.43 3.68 -0.37
N THR A 72 5.20 4.84 -0.96
CA THR A 72 6.18 5.93 -0.99
C THR A 72 5.54 7.16 -0.37
N MET A 73 6.22 7.79 0.58
CA MET A 73 5.72 9.00 1.22
C MET A 73 6.89 9.84 1.73
N ARG A 74 6.62 11.11 2.05
CA ARG A 74 7.65 11.96 2.65
C ARG A 74 8.04 11.42 4.01
N SER A 75 9.33 11.58 4.35
CA SER A 75 9.87 11.23 5.67
C SER A 75 9.25 12.11 6.78
N GLY A 76 9.38 11.67 8.01
CA GLY A 76 8.95 12.43 9.19
C GLY A 76 7.98 11.69 10.11
N ARG A 77 7.53 10.50 9.73
CA ARG A 77 6.67 9.69 10.61
C ARG A 77 7.51 8.86 11.55
N THR A 78 7.03 8.71 12.78
CA THR A 78 7.71 7.91 13.80
C THR A 78 7.56 6.42 13.55
N PRO A 79 8.44 5.57 14.11
CA PRO A 79 8.23 4.12 14.06
C PRO A 79 6.86 3.68 14.58
N ALA A 80 6.36 4.34 15.64
CA ALA A 80 5.05 4.01 16.20
C ALA A 80 3.91 4.29 15.20
N GLN A 81 3.98 5.39 14.46
CA GLN A 81 3.00 5.72 13.44
C GLN A 81 3.05 4.70 12.29
N LYS A 82 4.24 4.29 11.89
CA LYS A 82 4.41 3.27 10.84
C LYS A 82 3.87 1.92 11.28
N GLN A 83 4.13 1.52 12.52
CA GLN A 83 3.60 0.28 13.07
C GLN A 83 2.06 0.30 13.11
N ALA A 84 1.46 1.41 13.51
CA ALA A 84 0.02 1.57 13.52
C ALA A 84 -0.56 1.48 12.09
N LEU A 85 0.11 2.09 11.12
CA LEU A 85 -0.27 2.03 9.72
C LEU A 85 -0.28 0.58 9.20
N TYR A 86 0.79 -0.15 9.44
CA TYR A 86 0.90 -1.54 8.95
C TYR A 86 -0.18 -2.43 9.55
N ARG A 87 -0.41 -2.29 10.86
CA ARG A 87 -1.45 -3.04 11.55
C ARG A 87 -2.83 -2.72 10.97
N ARG A 88 -3.11 -1.44 10.73
CA ARG A 88 -4.42 -1.03 10.22
C ARG A 88 -4.63 -1.48 8.77
N ILE A 89 -3.60 -1.44 7.94
CA ILE A 89 -3.66 -1.98 6.58
C ILE A 89 -4.06 -3.46 6.62
N ALA A 90 -3.41 -4.26 7.45
CA ALA A 90 -3.70 -5.68 7.56
C ALA A 90 -5.14 -5.93 8.05
N GLU A 91 -5.59 -5.19 9.05
CA GLU A 91 -6.96 -5.29 9.57
C GLU A 91 -8.01 -4.96 8.50
N LEU A 92 -7.82 -3.86 7.78
CA LEU A 92 -8.78 -3.43 6.76
C LEU A 92 -8.72 -4.29 5.50
N ALA A 93 -7.55 -4.82 5.14
CA ALA A 93 -7.44 -5.78 4.04
C ALA A 93 -8.26 -7.03 4.33
N GLU A 94 -8.28 -7.49 5.57
CA GLU A 94 -9.12 -8.61 5.98
C GLU A 94 -10.60 -8.23 5.95
N GLU A 95 -10.96 -7.10 6.53
CA GLU A 95 -12.35 -6.65 6.60
C GLU A 95 -12.95 -6.38 5.22
N TYR A 96 -12.22 -5.67 4.35
CA TYR A 96 -12.76 -5.23 3.05
C TYR A 96 -12.60 -6.27 1.95
N ALA A 97 -11.49 -7.02 1.95
CA ALA A 97 -11.12 -7.89 0.85
C ALA A 97 -11.01 -9.37 1.22
N GLY A 98 -11.20 -9.72 2.50
CA GLY A 98 -11.04 -11.09 2.97
C GLY A 98 -9.62 -11.59 2.93
N THR A 99 -8.63 -10.70 2.83
CA THR A 99 -7.21 -11.06 2.81
C THR A 99 -6.74 -11.35 4.22
N GLU A 100 -6.21 -12.55 4.45
CA GLU A 100 -5.66 -12.89 5.76
C GLU A 100 -4.44 -12.03 6.07
N PRO A 101 -4.31 -11.50 7.30
CA PRO A 101 -3.18 -10.61 7.66
C PRO A 101 -1.80 -11.20 7.39
N ARG A 102 -1.64 -12.51 7.50
CA ARG A 102 -0.37 -13.21 7.21
C ARG A 102 0.09 -13.04 5.76
N ASN A 103 -0.82 -12.71 4.86
CA ASN A 103 -0.54 -12.53 3.45
C ASN A 103 -0.24 -11.08 3.05
N VAL A 104 -0.31 -10.14 3.98
CA VAL A 104 -0.08 -8.72 3.67
C VAL A 104 1.37 -8.37 3.95
N VAL A 105 2.12 -8.12 2.90
CA VAL A 105 3.53 -7.70 2.98
C VAL A 105 3.61 -6.23 2.57
N ILE A 106 4.18 -5.41 3.44
CA ILE A 106 4.21 -3.95 3.25
C ILE A 106 5.66 -3.49 3.25
N THR A 107 6.01 -2.64 2.30
CA THR A 107 7.27 -1.92 2.32
C THR A 107 6.99 -0.43 2.19
N LEU A 108 7.77 0.40 2.88
CA LEU A 108 7.62 1.84 2.86
C LEU A 108 8.94 2.48 2.49
N THR A 109 8.92 3.31 1.45
CA THR A 109 10.06 4.08 1.00
C THR A 109 9.79 5.56 1.31
N GLU A 110 10.74 6.22 1.95
CA GLU A 110 10.63 7.62 2.31
C GLU A 110 11.41 8.50 1.35
N ASN A 111 10.89 9.71 1.11
CA ASN A 111 11.57 10.74 0.32
C ASN A 111 11.36 12.11 0.95
N GLY A 112 11.79 13.17 0.23
CA GLY A 112 11.69 14.55 0.71
C GLY A 112 10.68 15.37 -0.08
N SER A 113 10.46 16.61 0.36
CA SER A 113 9.51 17.52 -0.27
C SER A 113 9.86 17.84 -1.72
N ALA A 114 11.17 17.87 -2.05
CA ALA A 114 11.63 18.15 -3.41
C ALA A 114 11.46 16.99 -4.37
N ASP A 115 11.01 15.83 -3.89
CA ASP A 115 10.92 14.59 -4.68
C ASP A 115 9.53 14.35 -5.26
N TRP A 116 8.67 15.37 -5.31
CA TRP A 116 7.29 15.27 -5.77
C TRP A 116 6.94 16.31 -6.81
N SER A 117 6.26 15.88 -7.86
CA SER A 117 5.53 16.75 -8.78
C SER A 117 4.13 16.16 -8.98
N PHE A 118 3.10 16.95 -8.71
CA PHE A 118 1.70 16.53 -8.82
C PHE A 118 1.04 16.98 -10.13
N GLY A 119 1.84 17.31 -11.10
CA GLY A 119 1.35 17.72 -12.39
C GLY A 119 2.02 18.99 -12.88
N HIS A 120 1.91 19.24 -14.19
CA HIS A 120 2.51 20.38 -14.88
C HIS A 120 4.02 20.49 -14.72
N GLY A 121 4.69 19.44 -14.23
CA GLY A 121 6.14 19.48 -14.00
C GLY A 121 6.55 20.40 -12.85
N VAL A 122 5.62 20.78 -12.00
CA VAL A 122 5.86 21.69 -10.86
C VAL A 122 6.08 20.88 -9.59
N ALA A 123 7.09 21.26 -8.82
CA ALA A 123 7.35 20.67 -7.50
C ALA A 123 6.58 21.47 -6.45
N GLN A 124 5.30 21.17 -6.28
CA GLN A 124 4.37 22.00 -5.49
C GLN A 124 4.76 22.15 -4.03
N TYR A 125 5.43 21.15 -3.45
CA TYR A 125 5.84 21.24 -2.05
C TYR A 125 6.98 22.22 -1.81
N VAL A 126 7.74 22.61 -2.83
CA VAL A 126 8.87 23.54 -2.69
C VAL A 126 8.73 24.81 -3.53
N GLU A 127 7.91 24.77 -4.59
CA GLU A 127 7.69 25.95 -5.45
C GLU A 127 6.39 26.68 -5.11
N GLY A 128 5.54 26.01 -4.43
CA GLY A 128 4.24 26.42 -4.20
C GLY A 128 3.57 27.07 -3.42
#